data_6e77013e2cdbc44fa68f1fb115f61215
#
_entry.id   6e77013e2cdbc44fa68f1fb115f61215
#
_cell.length_a   1.000
_cell.length_b   1.000
_cell.length_c   1.000
_cell.angle_alpha   90.00
_cell.angle_beta   90.00
_cell.angle_gamma   90.00
#
_symmetry.space_group_name_H-M   'P 1'
#
loop_
_entity.id
_entity.type
_entity.pdbx_description
1 polymer ?
#
loop_
_entity_poly.entity_id
_entity_poly.type
_entity_poly.pdbx_seq_one_letter_code
_entity_poly.pdbx_strand_id
1 'polypeptide(L)'
;MLRITELKLPIDHPEEDLRPAIVQRLGIASDDLLDFTLFKRSYDARKKSSELCFIYTIDLNVKGEAALLLKFADDRNINPAPDVSYKVVGQAPQGLVERPIVVGFGPCGIFAGLLLAQMGFKPIILERGKEVRQRTKDTWGLWRKSVLNPESNVQFGEGGAGTFSDGKLYSQIKDPKFHGRKVLHEFVKAGAPEEILYVSKPHIGTFRLTGVVENMREQIIALGGEVRFEQRVTDVLIEDGQLNGVVVDGGEQILSKHVILALGHSARDTFRMLHGRGAVSYTHLTLPTSDLV
;
A
#
# COMPACT_ATOMS: atom_id res chain seq x y z
N MET A 1 -13.72 -6.77 20.53
CA MET A 1 -13.52 -5.29 20.46
C MET A 1 -14.79 -4.64 19.91
N LEU A 2 -15.14 -3.49 20.43
CA LEU A 2 -16.30 -2.69 20.06
C LEU A 2 -15.83 -1.48 19.27
N ARG A 3 -16.56 -1.08 18.22
CA ARG A 3 -16.29 0.13 17.42
C ARG A 3 -17.35 1.19 17.67
N ILE A 4 -16.90 2.40 18.00
CA ILE A 4 -17.74 3.60 17.98
C ILE A 4 -17.43 4.39 16.69
N THR A 5 -18.47 4.84 16.02
CA THR A 5 -18.38 5.78 14.91
C THR A 5 -19.08 7.10 15.26
N GLU A 6 -18.80 8.16 14.52
CA GLU A 6 -19.43 9.49 14.68
C GLU A 6 -19.25 10.09 16.11
N LEU A 7 -18.18 9.73 16.84
CA LEU A 7 -17.82 10.47 18.05
C LEU A 7 -17.25 11.83 17.66
N LYS A 8 -17.89 12.90 18.12
CA LYS A 8 -17.54 14.28 17.75
C LYS A 8 -16.89 15.02 18.90
N LEU A 9 -15.79 15.70 18.62
CA LEU A 9 -15.11 16.61 19.53
C LEU A 9 -14.76 17.91 18.82
N PRO A 10 -14.66 19.07 19.51
CA PRO A 10 -14.17 20.31 18.94
C PRO A 10 -12.79 20.12 18.28
N ILE A 11 -12.46 20.97 17.28
CA ILE A 11 -11.19 20.81 16.55
C ILE A 11 -9.95 21.10 17.43
N ASP A 12 -10.12 21.88 18.45
CA ASP A 12 -9.10 22.34 19.40
C ASP A 12 -9.07 21.54 20.71
N HIS A 13 -9.82 20.42 20.77
CA HIS A 13 -9.80 19.58 21.97
C HIS A 13 -8.41 18.97 22.20
N PRO A 14 -7.94 18.87 23.44
CA PRO A 14 -6.74 18.14 23.79
C PRO A 14 -6.98 16.60 23.61
N GLU A 15 -5.90 15.87 23.37
CA GLU A 15 -5.99 14.42 23.16
C GLU A 15 -6.56 13.67 24.37
N GLU A 16 -6.32 14.21 25.57
CA GLU A 16 -6.82 13.65 26.83
C GLU A 16 -8.35 13.61 26.91
N ASP A 17 -9.06 14.44 26.17
CA ASP A 17 -10.53 14.47 26.14
C ASP A 17 -11.17 13.26 25.45
N LEU A 18 -10.40 12.50 24.67
CA LEU A 18 -10.91 11.32 23.98
C LEU A 18 -11.43 10.26 24.96
N ARG A 19 -10.65 9.94 25.99
CA ARG A 19 -11.05 8.93 26.99
C ARG A 19 -12.33 9.34 27.73
N PRO A 20 -12.46 10.53 28.29
CA PRO A 20 -13.72 11.02 28.90
C PRO A 20 -14.91 11.00 27.93
N ALA A 21 -14.71 11.39 26.67
CA ALA A 21 -15.78 11.40 25.69
C ALA A 21 -16.27 9.97 25.35
N ILE A 22 -15.36 9.00 25.27
CA ILE A 22 -15.70 7.58 25.06
C ILE A 22 -16.50 7.05 26.27
N VAL A 23 -16.01 7.29 27.47
CA VAL A 23 -16.63 6.86 28.74
C VAL A 23 -18.03 7.44 28.85
N GLN A 24 -18.21 8.72 28.58
CA GLN A 24 -19.49 9.39 28.57
C GLN A 24 -20.44 8.82 27.50
N ARG A 25 -19.93 8.57 26.29
CA ARG A 25 -20.70 8.04 25.14
C ARG A 25 -21.26 6.65 25.44
N LEU A 26 -20.51 5.82 26.16
CA LEU A 26 -20.92 4.47 26.54
C LEU A 26 -21.70 4.42 27.88
N GLY A 27 -21.56 5.45 28.70
CA GLY A 27 -22.11 5.48 30.06
C GLY A 27 -21.55 4.34 30.94
N ILE A 28 -20.21 4.25 30.95
CA ILE A 28 -19.43 3.26 31.72
C ILE A 28 -18.53 3.93 32.75
N ALA A 29 -17.98 3.18 33.70
CA ALA A 29 -16.91 3.68 34.57
C ALA A 29 -15.59 3.81 33.79
N SER A 30 -14.73 4.75 34.19
CA SER A 30 -13.44 4.97 33.52
C SER A 30 -12.56 3.72 33.50
N ASP A 31 -12.58 2.92 34.54
CA ASP A 31 -11.82 1.67 34.70
C ASP A 31 -12.37 0.50 33.88
N ASP A 32 -13.53 0.67 33.27
CA ASP A 32 -14.11 -0.31 32.35
C ASP A 32 -13.64 -0.11 30.92
N LEU A 33 -13.10 1.07 30.58
CA LEU A 33 -12.39 1.30 29.33
C LEU A 33 -10.92 0.89 29.50
N LEU A 34 -10.58 -0.32 29.03
CA LEU A 34 -9.23 -0.87 29.16
C LEU A 34 -8.25 -0.18 28.22
N ASP A 35 -8.62 -0.08 26.93
CA ASP A 35 -7.79 0.54 25.89
C ASP A 35 -8.65 1.01 24.71
N PHE A 36 -8.08 1.87 23.86
CA PHE A 36 -8.72 2.29 22.62
C PHE A 36 -7.70 2.63 21.54
N THR A 37 -8.11 2.43 20.29
CA THR A 37 -7.29 2.73 19.11
C THR A 37 -8.07 3.60 18.13
N LEU A 38 -7.47 4.69 17.69
CA LEU A 38 -8.04 5.54 16.64
C LEU A 38 -8.02 4.80 15.30
N PHE A 39 -9.19 4.46 14.80
CA PHE A 39 -9.32 3.85 13.48
C PHE A 39 -9.39 4.90 12.38
N LYS A 40 -10.12 6.00 12.63
CA LYS A 40 -10.27 7.10 11.66
C LYS A 40 -10.57 8.41 12.37
N ARG A 41 -9.95 9.48 11.89
CA ARG A 41 -10.27 10.88 12.24
C ARG A 41 -10.55 11.67 10.96
N SER A 42 -11.67 12.35 10.90
CA SER A 42 -12.06 13.22 9.78
C SER A 42 -12.62 14.54 10.30
N TYR A 43 -12.72 15.53 9.41
CA TYR A 43 -13.32 16.82 9.73
C TYR A 43 -14.82 16.83 9.39
N ASP A 44 -15.63 17.46 10.23
CA ASP A 44 -17.00 17.85 9.88
C ASP A 44 -17.06 19.35 9.63
N ALA A 45 -17.16 19.70 8.36
CA ALA A 45 -17.25 21.10 7.89
C ALA A 45 -18.52 21.31 7.06
N ARG A 46 -19.55 20.48 7.23
CA ARG A 46 -20.75 20.48 6.39
C ARG A 46 -21.67 21.69 6.60
N LYS A 47 -21.62 22.30 7.77
CA LYS A 47 -22.45 23.46 8.10
C LYS A 47 -21.59 24.71 8.24
N LYS A 48 -21.86 25.74 7.45
CA LYS A 48 -21.16 27.03 7.51
C LYS A 48 -21.32 27.79 8.84
N SER A 49 -22.34 27.45 9.65
CA SER A 49 -22.69 28.12 10.90
C SER A 49 -22.41 27.29 12.16
N SER A 50 -21.85 26.06 12.03
CA SER A 50 -21.47 25.23 13.17
C SER A 50 -19.96 25.26 13.38
N GLU A 51 -19.54 25.12 14.62
CA GLU A 51 -18.14 24.94 14.96
C GLU A 51 -17.55 23.71 14.24
N LEU A 52 -16.34 23.89 13.74
CA LEU A 52 -15.59 22.79 13.13
C LEU A 52 -15.30 21.74 14.19
N CYS A 53 -15.54 20.48 13.87
CA CYS A 53 -15.24 19.38 14.78
C CYS A 53 -14.53 18.23 14.08
N PHE A 54 -13.80 17.45 14.88
CA PHE A 54 -13.34 16.14 14.46
C PHE A 54 -14.45 15.11 14.63
N ILE A 55 -14.51 14.18 13.68
CA ILE A 55 -15.32 12.96 13.78
C ILE A 55 -14.37 11.78 13.90
N TYR A 56 -14.54 11.00 14.95
CA TYR A 56 -13.73 9.83 15.24
C TYR A 56 -14.48 8.54 14.98
N THR A 57 -13.76 7.56 14.46
CA THR A 57 -14.07 6.13 14.54
C THR A 57 -13.00 5.50 15.40
N ILE A 58 -13.41 4.80 16.46
CA ILE A 58 -12.53 4.30 17.51
C ILE A 58 -12.86 2.84 17.80
N ASP A 59 -11.84 2.02 17.86
CA ASP A 59 -11.94 0.62 18.30
C ASP A 59 -11.58 0.54 19.78
N LEU A 60 -12.41 -0.13 20.56
CA LEU A 60 -12.36 -0.13 22.02
C LEU A 60 -12.19 -1.54 22.56
N ASN A 61 -11.36 -1.64 23.59
CA ASN A 61 -11.32 -2.80 24.48
C ASN A 61 -11.97 -2.40 25.80
N VAL A 62 -13.12 -3.00 26.13
CA VAL A 62 -13.95 -2.63 27.28
C VAL A 62 -14.37 -3.86 28.08
N LYS A 63 -14.52 -3.71 29.39
CA LYS A 63 -15.16 -4.74 30.23
C LYS A 63 -16.64 -4.83 29.89
N GLY A 64 -17.18 -6.04 29.88
CA GLY A 64 -18.60 -6.26 29.64
C GLY A 64 -19.06 -5.95 28.22
N GLU A 65 -18.19 -6.12 27.21
CA GLU A 65 -18.45 -5.83 25.80
C GLU A 65 -19.79 -6.39 25.30
N ALA A 66 -20.11 -7.65 25.64
CA ALA A 66 -21.37 -8.28 25.21
C ALA A 66 -22.61 -7.56 25.77
N ALA A 67 -22.55 -7.12 27.02
CA ALA A 67 -23.64 -6.36 27.63
C ALA A 67 -23.80 -4.97 27.00
N LEU A 68 -22.70 -4.31 26.65
CA LEU A 68 -22.72 -3.03 25.93
C LEU A 68 -23.30 -3.18 24.52
N LEU A 69 -22.91 -4.21 23.78
CA LEU A 69 -23.49 -4.48 22.46
C LEU A 69 -24.99 -4.73 22.53
N LEU A 70 -25.48 -5.41 23.57
CA LEU A 70 -26.91 -5.58 23.80
C LEU A 70 -27.59 -4.27 24.18
N LYS A 71 -26.98 -3.48 25.10
CA LYS A 71 -27.49 -2.16 25.49
C LYS A 71 -27.65 -1.19 24.31
N PHE A 72 -26.74 -1.26 23.35
CA PHE A 72 -26.69 -0.38 22.17
C PHE A 72 -27.11 -1.08 20.88
N ALA A 73 -27.92 -2.15 20.94
CA ALA A 73 -28.32 -2.92 19.77
C ALA A 73 -29.00 -2.08 18.68
N ASP A 74 -29.73 -1.02 19.07
CA ASP A 74 -30.41 -0.10 18.16
C ASP A 74 -29.53 1.11 17.73
N ASP A 75 -28.31 1.22 18.26
CA ASP A 75 -27.41 2.32 17.94
C ASP A 75 -26.49 1.94 16.78
N ARG A 76 -26.80 2.43 15.57
CA ARG A 76 -25.99 2.20 14.35
C ARG A 76 -24.53 2.61 14.46
N ASN A 77 -24.16 3.42 15.45
CA ASN A 77 -22.80 3.94 15.62
C ASN A 77 -21.96 3.12 16.61
N ILE A 78 -22.54 2.10 17.23
CA ILE A 78 -21.86 1.19 18.16
C ILE A 78 -22.06 -0.24 17.68
N ASN A 79 -20.98 -0.86 17.22
CA ASN A 79 -21.01 -2.17 16.58
C ASN A 79 -19.80 -3.01 16.99
N PRO A 80 -19.79 -4.32 16.78
CA PRO A 80 -18.55 -5.09 16.85
C PRO A 80 -17.50 -4.53 15.87
N ALA A 81 -16.26 -4.39 16.34
CA ALA A 81 -15.16 -3.97 15.45
C ALA A 81 -14.86 -5.09 14.44
N PRO A 82 -14.79 -4.77 13.13
CA PRO A 82 -14.42 -5.77 12.13
C PRO A 82 -12.95 -6.20 12.32
N ASP A 83 -12.66 -7.45 11.95
CA ASP A 83 -11.28 -7.90 11.87
C ASP A 83 -10.60 -7.25 10.63
N VAL A 84 -9.69 -6.33 10.90
CA VAL A 84 -8.94 -5.59 9.87
C VAL A 84 -7.55 -6.16 9.64
N SER A 85 -7.23 -7.30 10.25
CA SER A 85 -5.92 -7.94 10.11
C SER A 85 -5.70 -8.51 8.71
N TYR A 86 -4.50 -8.31 8.18
CA TYR A 86 -4.12 -8.90 6.91
C TYR A 86 -3.99 -10.42 7.06
N LYS A 87 -4.67 -11.17 6.21
CA LYS A 87 -4.55 -12.63 6.18
C LYS A 87 -3.52 -13.03 5.13
N VAL A 88 -2.43 -13.61 5.58
CA VAL A 88 -1.39 -14.16 4.69
C VAL A 88 -2.00 -15.27 3.85
N VAL A 89 -1.85 -15.17 2.53
CA VAL A 89 -2.51 -16.10 1.59
C VAL A 89 -1.71 -17.37 1.29
N GLY A 90 -0.45 -17.42 1.69
CA GLY A 90 0.41 -18.58 1.46
C GLY A 90 1.80 -18.42 2.07
N GLN A 91 2.59 -19.47 1.98
CA GLN A 91 4.00 -19.53 2.36
C GLN A 91 4.79 -20.21 1.25
N ALA A 92 6.03 -19.82 1.05
CA ALA A 92 6.90 -20.47 0.11
C ALA A 92 7.12 -21.94 0.53
N PRO A 93 7.11 -22.89 -0.43
CA PRO A 93 7.41 -24.27 -0.12
C PRO A 93 8.86 -24.42 0.35
N GLN A 94 9.10 -25.41 1.21
CA GLN A 94 10.46 -25.74 1.62
C GLN A 94 11.29 -26.16 0.39
N GLY A 95 12.52 -25.61 0.29
CA GLY A 95 13.41 -25.92 -0.83
C GLY A 95 13.03 -25.26 -2.15
N LEU A 96 12.28 -24.16 -2.12
CA LEU A 96 11.99 -23.37 -3.33
C LEU A 96 13.28 -23.01 -4.07
N VAL A 97 13.45 -23.56 -5.27
CA VAL A 97 14.62 -23.31 -6.13
C VAL A 97 14.34 -22.12 -7.07
N GLU A 98 13.13 -22.08 -7.61
CA GLU A 98 12.73 -21.07 -8.58
C GLU A 98 12.12 -19.84 -7.86
N ARG A 99 12.80 -18.72 -7.99
CA ARG A 99 12.39 -17.46 -7.36
C ARG A 99 11.42 -16.70 -8.28
N PRO A 100 10.29 -16.17 -7.78
CA PRO A 100 9.41 -15.34 -8.60
C PRO A 100 10.11 -14.02 -8.98
N ILE A 101 9.82 -13.53 -10.18
CA ILE A 101 10.35 -12.27 -10.71
C ILE A 101 9.27 -11.21 -10.61
N VAL A 102 9.67 -9.99 -10.20
CA VAL A 102 8.82 -8.79 -10.25
C VAL A 102 9.48 -7.78 -11.17
N VAL A 103 8.78 -7.38 -12.23
CA VAL A 103 9.29 -6.41 -13.23
C VAL A 103 8.72 -5.04 -12.93
N GLY A 104 9.58 -4.11 -12.52
CA GLY A 104 9.27 -2.77 -12.06
C GLY A 104 9.27 -2.64 -10.55
N PHE A 105 9.80 -1.53 -10.04
CA PHE A 105 9.92 -1.22 -8.61
C PHE A 105 9.19 0.08 -8.24
N GLY A 106 8.05 0.32 -8.88
CA GLY A 106 7.04 1.30 -8.46
C GLY A 106 6.20 0.77 -7.30
N PRO A 107 5.13 1.48 -6.86
CA PRO A 107 4.31 1.07 -5.71
C PRO A 107 3.80 -0.38 -5.80
N CYS A 108 3.35 -0.80 -6.98
CA CYS A 108 2.89 -2.18 -7.20
C CYS A 108 4.03 -3.19 -7.00
N GLY A 109 5.20 -2.94 -7.62
CA GLY A 109 6.35 -3.84 -7.52
C GLY A 109 6.95 -3.91 -6.12
N ILE A 110 7.00 -2.79 -5.40
CA ILE A 110 7.45 -2.73 -4.00
C ILE A 110 6.56 -3.63 -3.13
N PHE A 111 5.23 -3.47 -3.21
CA PHE A 111 4.32 -4.28 -2.40
C PHE A 111 4.26 -5.75 -2.85
N ALA A 112 4.34 -6.03 -4.14
CA ALA A 112 4.46 -7.41 -4.63
C ALA A 112 5.74 -8.07 -4.10
N GLY A 113 6.87 -7.39 -4.21
CA GLY A 113 8.16 -7.86 -3.70
C GLY A 113 8.15 -8.05 -2.18
N LEU A 114 7.63 -7.08 -1.42
CA LEU A 114 7.57 -7.14 0.03
C LEU A 114 6.69 -8.31 0.51
N LEU A 115 5.50 -8.47 -0.05
CA LEU A 115 4.59 -9.56 0.33
C LEU A 115 5.17 -10.93 -0.03
N LEU A 116 5.77 -11.08 -1.20
CA LEU A 116 6.47 -12.31 -1.57
C LEU A 116 7.64 -12.61 -0.63
N ALA A 117 8.42 -11.60 -0.26
CA ALA A 117 9.52 -11.75 0.69
C ALA A 117 9.02 -12.14 2.09
N GLN A 118 7.95 -11.50 2.59
CA GLN A 118 7.29 -11.84 3.86
C GLN A 118 6.73 -13.26 3.88
N MET A 119 6.32 -13.79 2.73
CA MET A 119 5.88 -15.18 2.55
C MET A 119 7.03 -16.17 2.29
N GLY A 120 8.29 -15.71 2.29
CA GLY A 120 9.48 -16.55 2.13
C GLY A 120 9.87 -16.89 0.69
N PHE A 121 9.23 -16.30 -0.33
CA PHE A 121 9.51 -16.58 -1.74
C PHE A 121 10.82 -15.98 -2.26
N LYS A 122 11.46 -15.06 -1.54
CA LYS A 122 12.74 -14.43 -1.90
C LYS A 122 12.75 -13.89 -3.34
N PRO A 123 11.84 -12.97 -3.73
CA PRO A 123 11.66 -12.54 -5.11
C PRO A 123 12.92 -11.89 -5.69
N ILE A 124 13.05 -11.92 -7.02
CA ILE A 124 14.00 -11.10 -7.79
C ILE A 124 13.21 -9.95 -8.40
N ILE A 125 13.59 -8.71 -8.07
CA ILE A 125 12.92 -7.52 -8.55
C ILE A 125 13.84 -6.82 -9.54
N LEU A 126 13.32 -6.52 -10.73
CA LEU A 126 14.06 -5.91 -11.82
C LEU A 126 13.49 -4.51 -12.08
N GLU A 127 14.29 -3.48 -11.84
CA GLU A 127 13.92 -2.09 -12.10
C GLU A 127 14.83 -1.52 -13.20
N ARG A 128 14.21 -0.93 -14.23
CA ARG A 128 14.94 -0.36 -15.37
C ARG A 128 15.72 0.88 -15.00
N GLY A 129 15.21 1.67 -14.06
CA GLY A 129 15.86 2.90 -13.63
C GLY A 129 16.77 2.70 -12.43
N LYS A 130 17.20 3.83 -11.86
CA LYS A 130 18.16 3.86 -10.75
C LYS A 130 17.46 3.88 -9.40
N GLU A 131 18.26 3.67 -8.35
CA GLU A 131 17.87 3.90 -6.95
C GLU A 131 17.38 5.34 -6.76
N VAL A 132 16.50 5.53 -5.81
CA VAL A 132 15.76 6.79 -5.63
C VAL A 132 16.64 8.03 -5.49
N ARG A 133 17.80 7.94 -4.82
CA ARG A 133 18.69 9.11 -4.67
C ARG A 133 19.42 9.46 -5.96
N GLN A 134 19.86 8.48 -6.72
CA GLN A 134 20.49 8.70 -8.02
C GLN A 134 19.46 9.16 -9.06
N ARG A 135 18.30 8.52 -9.08
CA ARG A 135 17.15 8.90 -9.89
C ARG A 135 16.73 10.36 -9.64
N THR A 136 16.79 10.83 -8.38
CA THR A 136 16.51 12.23 -8.06
C THR A 136 17.45 13.18 -8.80
N LYS A 137 18.73 12.83 -8.94
CA LYS A 137 19.69 13.65 -9.74
C LYS A 137 19.32 13.68 -11.22
N ASP A 138 18.91 12.55 -11.79
CA ASP A 138 18.48 12.46 -13.20
C ASP A 138 17.20 13.30 -13.42
N THR A 139 16.25 13.22 -12.50
CA THR A 139 15.00 14.01 -12.54
C THR A 139 15.28 15.53 -12.46
N TRP A 140 16.20 15.95 -11.58
CA TRP A 140 16.62 17.35 -11.50
C TRP A 140 17.41 17.80 -12.74
N GLY A 141 18.17 16.90 -13.35
CA GLY A 141 18.82 17.12 -14.65
C GLY A 141 17.80 17.46 -15.74
N LEU A 142 16.70 16.72 -15.78
CA LEU A 142 15.58 17.00 -16.66
C LEU A 142 14.93 18.36 -16.38
N TRP A 143 14.56 18.64 -15.14
CA TRP A 143 13.83 19.85 -14.79
C TRP A 143 14.65 21.14 -14.91
N ARG A 144 15.94 21.08 -14.61
CA ARG A 144 16.82 22.27 -14.58
C ARG A 144 17.66 22.47 -15.84
N LYS A 145 17.96 21.38 -16.56
CA LYS A 145 18.90 21.39 -17.69
C LYS A 145 18.32 20.80 -18.97
N SER A 146 17.05 20.36 -18.94
CA SER A 146 16.38 19.66 -20.05
C SER A 146 17.14 18.42 -20.55
N VAL A 147 17.88 17.75 -19.65
CA VAL A 147 18.62 16.51 -19.95
C VAL A 147 17.78 15.33 -19.49
N LEU A 148 17.20 14.60 -20.45
CA LEU A 148 16.41 13.41 -20.18
C LEU A 148 17.31 12.16 -20.16
N ASN A 149 17.27 11.41 -19.04
CA ASN A 149 17.70 10.01 -19.02
C ASN A 149 16.45 9.15 -19.33
N PRO A 150 16.40 8.43 -20.48
CA PRO A 150 15.22 7.67 -20.89
C PRO A 150 14.89 6.51 -19.95
N GLU A 151 15.87 5.96 -19.25
CA GLU A 151 15.69 4.82 -18.36
C GLU A 151 15.56 5.21 -16.87
N SER A 152 15.92 6.46 -16.49
CA SER A 152 15.86 6.93 -15.11
C SER A 152 15.37 8.37 -15.06
N ASN A 153 14.11 8.58 -14.67
CA ASN A 153 13.44 9.89 -14.71
C ASN A 153 12.21 9.91 -13.79
N VAL A 154 11.26 10.82 -14.04
CA VAL A 154 10.02 10.93 -13.23
C VAL A 154 9.16 9.67 -13.32
N GLN A 155 9.21 8.91 -14.43
CA GLN A 155 8.36 7.72 -14.65
C GLN A 155 9.05 6.42 -14.21
N PHE A 156 10.36 6.31 -14.47
CA PHE A 156 11.13 5.10 -14.26
C PHE A 156 12.14 5.26 -13.13
N GLY A 157 12.35 4.19 -12.38
CA GLY A 157 13.23 4.11 -11.23
C GLY A 157 12.49 3.79 -9.94
N GLU A 158 13.26 3.57 -8.87
CA GLU A 158 12.78 3.17 -7.56
C GLU A 158 11.64 4.06 -7.04
N GLY A 159 10.56 3.45 -6.58
CA GLY A 159 9.36 4.13 -6.07
C GLY A 159 8.38 4.57 -7.15
N GLY A 160 8.73 4.44 -8.45
CA GLY A 160 7.85 4.78 -9.58
C GLY A 160 7.50 6.28 -9.65
N ALA A 161 6.48 6.63 -10.43
CA ALA A 161 6.08 8.01 -10.65
C ALA A 161 5.60 8.74 -9.37
N GLY A 162 5.17 7.99 -8.35
CA GLY A 162 4.70 8.53 -7.07
C GLY A 162 5.78 9.15 -6.18
N THR A 163 7.05 8.78 -6.37
CA THR A 163 8.17 9.22 -5.52
C THR A 163 8.34 10.75 -5.47
N PHE A 164 8.03 11.43 -6.56
CA PHE A 164 8.15 12.90 -6.64
C PHE A 164 6.83 13.64 -6.35
N SER A 165 5.84 12.93 -5.79
CA SER A 165 4.61 13.52 -5.28
C SER A 165 4.74 13.86 -3.79
N ASP A 166 3.69 14.43 -3.20
CA ASP A 166 3.58 14.59 -1.75
C ASP A 166 3.15 13.30 -1.01
N GLY A 167 3.03 12.19 -1.73
CA GLY A 167 2.67 10.89 -1.15
C GLY A 167 1.25 10.84 -0.61
N LYS A 168 0.28 11.41 -1.34
CA LYS A 168 -1.14 11.28 -1.01
C LYS A 168 -1.57 9.82 -1.08
N LEU A 169 -2.17 9.34 0.02
CA LEU A 169 -2.61 7.95 0.19
C LEU A 169 -4.14 7.83 0.10
N TYR A 170 -4.74 8.65 -0.75
CA TYR A 170 -6.18 8.65 -0.94
C TYR A 170 -6.59 7.85 -2.17
N SER A 171 -7.54 6.94 -1.97
CA SER A 171 -8.16 6.15 -3.04
C SER A 171 -9.67 6.11 -2.85
N GLN A 172 -10.41 6.02 -3.95
CA GLN A 172 -11.87 5.81 -3.95
C GLN A 172 -12.24 4.32 -4.06
N ILE A 173 -11.25 3.42 -4.05
CA ILE A 173 -11.47 1.98 -4.15
C ILE A 173 -12.19 1.49 -2.89
N LYS A 174 -13.24 0.69 -3.08
CA LYS A 174 -13.86 -0.06 -1.98
C LYS A 174 -12.89 -1.15 -1.54
N ASP A 175 -12.56 -1.18 -0.24
CA ASP A 175 -11.61 -2.14 0.35
C ASP A 175 -12.28 -2.95 1.47
N PRO A 176 -13.19 -3.88 1.14
CA PRO A 176 -13.93 -4.65 2.12
C PRO A 176 -13.05 -5.62 2.93
N LYS A 177 -11.83 -5.91 2.45
CA LYS A 177 -10.87 -6.80 3.11
C LYS A 177 -9.78 -6.03 3.87
N PHE A 178 -9.87 -4.72 3.93
CA PHE A 178 -8.91 -3.84 4.62
C PHE A 178 -7.44 -4.01 4.17
N HIS A 179 -7.21 -4.37 2.90
CA HIS A 179 -5.85 -4.48 2.35
C HIS A 179 -5.09 -3.14 2.43
N GLY A 180 -5.78 -2.02 2.28
CA GLY A 180 -5.22 -0.69 2.47
C GLY A 180 -4.65 -0.47 3.87
N ARG A 181 -5.21 -1.11 4.90
CA ARG A 181 -4.63 -1.05 6.27
C ARG A 181 -3.26 -1.70 6.32
N LYS A 182 -3.09 -2.86 5.66
CA LYS A 182 -1.77 -3.52 5.52
C LYS A 182 -0.77 -2.57 4.88
N VAL A 183 -1.16 -1.91 3.78
CA VAL A 183 -0.30 -0.93 3.09
C VAL A 183 0.13 0.20 4.03
N LEU A 184 -0.81 0.81 4.75
CA LEU A 184 -0.51 1.90 5.69
C LEU A 184 0.44 1.44 6.81
N HIS A 185 0.21 0.25 7.38
CA HIS A 185 1.09 -0.30 8.42
C HIS A 185 2.51 -0.57 7.89
N GLU A 186 2.67 -1.05 6.66
CA GLU A 186 4.00 -1.24 6.07
C GLU A 186 4.69 0.11 5.83
N PHE A 187 3.97 1.14 5.41
CA PHE A 187 4.54 2.48 5.31
C PHE A 187 5.00 3.03 6.66
N VAL A 188 4.22 2.84 7.74
CA VAL A 188 4.62 3.25 9.09
C VAL A 188 5.86 2.50 9.55
N LYS A 189 5.92 1.18 9.36
CA LYS A 189 7.12 0.38 9.64
C LYS A 189 8.34 0.86 8.88
N ALA A 190 8.13 1.37 7.67
CA ALA A 190 9.18 1.94 6.83
C ALA A 190 9.51 3.40 7.17
N GLY A 191 8.90 4.01 8.18
CA GLY A 191 9.21 5.36 8.68
C GLY A 191 8.24 6.46 8.26
N ALA A 192 7.06 6.10 7.72
CA ALA A 192 5.99 7.08 7.54
C ALA A 192 5.38 7.49 8.90
N PRO A 193 4.78 8.69 9.00
CA PRO A 193 4.15 9.12 10.25
C PRO A 193 2.99 8.20 10.64
N GLU A 194 2.86 7.89 11.92
CA GLU A 194 1.78 7.02 12.43
C GLU A 194 0.38 7.57 12.17
N GLU A 195 0.26 8.89 12.08
CA GLU A 195 -1.02 9.56 11.81
C GLU A 195 -1.68 9.13 10.49
N ILE A 196 -0.91 8.58 9.52
CA ILE A 196 -1.48 8.05 8.27
C ILE A 196 -2.43 6.87 8.52
N LEU A 197 -2.33 6.21 9.67
CA LEU A 197 -3.20 5.09 10.03
C LEU A 197 -4.64 5.53 10.31
N TYR A 198 -4.86 6.77 10.74
CA TYR A 198 -6.18 7.23 11.17
C TYR A 198 -6.65 8.52 10.54
N VAL A 199 -5.76 9.39 10.04
CA VAL A 199 -6.17 10.64 9.39
C VAL A 199 -6.88 10.35 8.08
N SER A 200 -8.03 10.99 7.86
CA SER A 200 -8.74 10.93 6.57
C SER A 200 -7.95 11.64 5.48
N LYS A 201 -7.72 10.98 4.34
CA LYS A 201 -6.89 11.48 3.22
C LYS A 201 -5.46 11.81 3.63
N PRO A 202 -4.72 10.83 4.18
CA PRO A 202 -3.37 11.03 4.66
C PRO A 202 -2.38 11.26 3.52
N HIS A 203 -1.24 11.87 3.85
CA HIS A 203 -0.08 11.95 2.97
C HIS A 203 1.22 11.79 3.77
N ILE A 204 2.25 11.26 3.12
CA ILE A 204 3.54 10.98 3.78
C ILE A 204 4.44 12.21 3.78
N GLY A 205 4.37 13.00 2.72
CA GLY A 205 5.27 14.13 2.43
C GLY A 205 6.47 13.70 1.58
N THR A 206 6.82 14.56 0.62
CA THR A 206 7.80 14.27 -0.44
C THR A 206 9.16 13.81 0.09
N PHE A 207 9.69 14.50 1.11
CA PHE A 207 11.03 14.16 1.65
C PHE A 207 11.05 12.84 2.42
N ARG A 208 9.98 12.55 3.17
CA ARG A 208 9.87 11.30 3.92
C ARG A 208 9.66 10.10 3.02
N LEU A 209 8.93 10.30 1.91
CA LEU A 209 8.60 9.23 0.97
C LEU A 209 9.85 8.55 0.39
N THR A 210 10.91 9.31 0.12
CA THR A 210 12.19 8.75 -0.33
C THR A 210 12.77 7.77 0.68
N GLY A 211 12.83 8.14 1.97
CA GLY A 211 13.31 7.26 3.02
C GLY A 211 12.41 6.04 3.25
N VAL A 212 11.09 6.22 3.13
CA VAL A 212 10.14 5.10 3.23
C VAL A 212 10.40 4.06 2.12
N VAL A 213 10.62 4.51 0.90
CA VAL A 213 10.91 3.62 -0.25
C VAL A 213 12.22 2.88 -0.05
N GLU A 214 13.29 3.57 0.40
CA GLU A 214 14.57 2.94 0.74
C GLU A 214 14.43 1.87 1.83
N ASN A 215 13.73 2.19 2.91
CA ASN A 215 13.53 1.26 4.03
C ASN A 215 12.68 0.04 3.61
N MET A 216 11.72 0.20 2.69
CA MET A 216 10.97 -0.94 2.15
C MET A 216 11.86 -1.84 1.29
N ARG A 217 12.76 -1.28 0.47
CA ARG A 217 13.76 -2.05 -0.27
C ARG A 217 14.64 -2.86 0.69
N GLU A 218 15.15 -2.22 1.74
CA GLU A 218 16.01 -2.89 2.73
C GLU A 218 15.27 -4.03 3.45
N GLN A 219 13.99 -3.85 3.75
CA GLN A 219 13.16 -4.93 4.31
C GLN A 219 13.05 -6.12 3.35
N ILE A 220 12.83 -5.87 2.05
CA ILE A 220 12.76 -6.93 1.04
C ILE A 220 14.10 -7.70 1.00
N ILE A 221 15.22 -6.99 0.99
CA ILE A 221 16.57 -7.58 0.96
C ILE A 221 16.84 -8.37 2.24
N ALA A 222 16.52 -7.82 3.40
CA ALA A 222 16.68 -8.51 4.68
C ALA A 222 15.88 -9.81 4.78
N LEU A 223 14.74 -9.90 4.09
CA LEU A 223 13.92 -11.10 3.98
C LEU A 223 14.39 -12.07 2.87
N GLY A 224 15.56 -11.80 2.26
CA GLY A 224 16.17 -12.65 1.23
C GLY A 224 15.72 -12.36 -0.19
N GLY A 225 14.97 -11.29 -0.42
CA GLY A 225 14.68 -10.78 -1.75
C GLY A 225 15.91 -10.12 -2.37
N GLU A 226 15.87 -9.89 -3.67
CA GLU A 226 16.93 -9.25 -4.44
C GLU A 226 16.34 -8.12 -5.27
N VAL A 227 16.97 -6.94 -5.27
CA VAL A 227 16.55 -5.80 -6.09
C VAL A 227 17.70 -5.40 -7.00
N ARG A 228 17.46 -5.46 -8.31
CA ARG A 228 18.44 -5.10 -9.35
C ARG A 228 17.97 -3.84 -10.05
N PHE A 229 18.78 -2.81 -10.00
CA PHE A 229 18.56 -1.56 -10.73
C PHE A 229 19.29 -1.57 -12.07
N GLU A 230 18.86 -0.69 -12.97
CA GLU A 230 19.40 -0.57 -14.34
C GLU A 230 19.29 -1.92 -15.10
N GLN A 231 18.22 -2.66 -14.80
CA GLN A 231 17.90 -3.97 -15.38
C GLN A 231 16.55 -3.91 -16.10
N ARG A 232 16.57 -3.41 -17.35
CA ARG A 232 15.36 -3.37 -18.18
C ARG A 232 15.07 -4.75 -18.75
N VAL A 233 13.85 -5.24 -18.53
CA VAL A 233 13.37 -6.45 -19.21
C VAL A 233 13.07 -6.11 -20.67
N THR A 234 13.75 -6.81 -21.56
CA THR A 234 13.69 -6.59 -23.02
C THR A 234 12.92 -7.68 -23.75
N ASP A 235 12.80 -8.87 -23.13
CA ASP A 235 12.05 -9.99 -23.69
C ASP A 235 11.53 -10.93 -22.61
N VAL A 236 10.64 -11.85 -23.02
CA VAL A 236 10.13 -12.96 -22.22
C VAL A 236 10.45 -14.28 -22.91
N LEU A 237 10.83 -15.29 -22.12
CA LEU A 237 11.10 -16.64 -22.59
C LEU A 237 9.80 -17.44 -22.55
N ILE A 238 9.25 -17.77 -23.71
CA ILE A 238 8.01 -18.55 -23.84
C ILE A 238 8.33 -19.78 -24.69
N GLU A 239 8.08 -20.96 -24.13
CA GLU A 239 8.21 -22.26 -24.79
C GLU A 239 6.91 -23.03 -24.63
N ASP A 240 6.36 -23.57 -25.68
CA ASP A 240 5.10 -24.34 -25.69
C ASP A 240 3.93 -23.60 -25.00
N GLY A 241 3.88 -22.28 -25.16
CA GLY A 241 2.85 -21.42 -24.54
C GLY A 241 3.03 -21.17 -23.03
N GLN A 242 4.14 -21.61 -22.45
CA GLN A 242 4.46 -21.39 -21.03
C GLN A 242 5.62 -20.42 -20.88
N LEU A 243 5.48 -19.54 -19.88
CA LEU A 243 6.54 -18.61 -19.49
C LEU A 243 7.64 -19.35 -18.72
N ASN A 244 8.88 -19.20 -19.15
CA ASN A 244 10.06 -19.82 -18.52
C ASN A 244 11.05 -18.80 -17.94
N GLY A 245 10.85 -17.51 -18.18
CA GLY A 245 11.73 -16.47 -17.68
C GLY A 245 11.63 -15.16 -18.43
N VAL A 246 12.59 -14.29 -18.16
CA VAL A 246 12.74 -12.99 -18.81
C VAL A 246 14.16 -12.80 -19.30
N VAL A 247 14.33 -11.91 -20.28
CA VAL A 247 15.63 -11.43 -20.75
C VAL A 247 15.80 -9.99 -20.34
N VAL A 248 16.93 -9.63 -19.76
CA VAL A 248 17.27 -8.25 -19.41
C VAL A 248 18.27 -7.66 -20.40
N ASP A 249 18.51 -6.35 -20.33
CA ASP A 249 19.52 -5.68 -21.13
C ASP A 249 20.86 -6.42 -21.06
N GLY A 250 21.53 -6.54 -22.22
CA GLY A 250 22.76 -7.32 -22.33
C GLY A 250 22.56 -8.82 -22.61
N GLY A 251 21.31 -9.29 -22.66
CA GLY A 251 20.95 -10.67 -23.04
C GLY A 251 21.00 -11.69 -21.90
N GLU A 252 21.21 -11.28 -20.66
CA GLU A 252 21.10 -12.17 -19.49
C GLU A 252 19.69 -12.74 -19.40
N GLN A 253 19.58 -14.05 -19.25
CA GLN A 253 18.32 -14.76 -19.03
C GLN A 253 18.15 -15.10 -17.55
N ILE A 254 17.00 -14.73 -17.01
CA ILE A 254 16.63 -15.06 -15.63
C ILE A 254 15.42 -15.98 -15.69
N LEU A 255 15.61 -17.22 -15.26
CA LEU A 255 14.59 -18.26 -15.35
C LEU A 255 13.60 -18.15 -14.21
N SER A 256 12.32 -18.13 -14.54
CA SER A 256 11.20 -18.25 -13.60
C SER A 256 9.90 -18.47 -14.35
N LYS A 257 9.06 -19.35 -13.84
CA LYS A 257 7.69 -19.56 -14.33
C LYS A 257 6.69 -18.57 -13.76
N HIS A 258 7.11 -17.75 -12.79
CA HIS A 258 6.26 -16.81 -12.09
C HIS A 258 6.80 -15.39 -12.23
N VAL A 259 6.19 -14.61 -13.09
CA VAL A 259 6.58 -13.21 -13.36
C VAL A 259 5.41 -12.28 -13.09
N ILE A 260 5.62 -11.31 -12.23
CA ILE A 260 4.66 -10.23 -11.95
C ILE A 260 5.09 -8.99 -12.74
N LEU A 261 4.22 -8.52 -13.62
CA LEU A 261 4.46 -7.32 -14.41
C LEU A 261 3.90 -6.08 -13.68
N ALA A 262 4.78 -5.32 -13.03
CA ALA A 262 4.46 -4.10 -12.28
C ALA A 262 4.97 -2.84 -13.01
N LEU A 263 4.81 -2.79 -14.32
CA LEU A 263 5.48 -1.89 -15.28
C LEU A 263 5.05 -0.41 -15.17
N GLY A 264 3.89 -0.13 -14.57
CA GLY A 264 3.24 1.16 -14.71
C GLY A 264 2.76 1.40 -16.15
N HIS A 265 2.14 2.55 -16.39
CA HIS A 265 1.50 2.83 -17.69
C HIS A 265 2.47 3.36 -18.75
N SER A 266 3.70 3.76 -18.39
CA SER A 266 4.64 4.44 -19.29
C SER A 266 5.61 3.51 -20.02
N ALA A 267 5.71 2.24 -19.62
CA ALA A 267 6.61 1.24 -20.20
C ALA A 267 6.09 0.69 -21.54
N ARG A 268 5.87 1.58 -22.50
CA ARG A 268 5.25 1.26 -23.81
C ARG A 268 6.07 0.28 -24.64
N ASP A 269 7.39 0.32 -24.52
CA ASP A 269 8.32 -0.63 -25.13
C ASP A 269 8.07 -2.06 -24.64
N THR A 270 7.94 -2.25 -23.34
CA THR A 270 7.64 -3.55 -22.74
C THR A 270 6.25 -4.06 -23.15
N PHE A 271 5.23 -3.18 -23.18
CA PHE A 271 3.90 -3.57 -23.67
C PHE A 271 3.93 -4.00 -25.15
N ARG A 272 4.69 -3.33 -26.01
CA ARG A 272 4.87 -3.72 -27.42
C ARG A 272 5.59 -5.06 -27.54
N MET A 273 6.61 -5.28 -26.73
CA MET A 273 7.35 -6.55 -26.67
C MET A 273 6.40 -7.70 -26.28
N LEU A 274 5.64 -7.56 -25.21
CA LEU A 274 4.68 -8.56 -24.76
C LEU A 274 3.62 -8.86 -25.84
N HIS A 275 3.09 -7.84 -26.48
CA HIS A 275 2.14 -7.99 -27.58
C HIS A 275 2.80 -8.75 -28.76
N GLY A 276 4.04 -8.41 -29.11
CA GLY A 276 4.80 -9.08 -30.18
C GLY A 276 5.08 -10.57 -29.87
N ARG A 277 5.12 -10.95 -28.59
CA ARG A 277 5.25 -12.33 -28.13
C ARG A 277 3.92 -13.08 -28.02
N GLY A 278 2.80 -12.45 -28.43
CA GLY A 278 1.47 -13.06 -28.39
C GLY A 278 0.85 -13.13 -26.99
N ALA A 279 1.42 -12.40 -26.01
CA ALA A 279 0.81 -12.31 -24.69
C ALA A 279 -0.56 -11.60 -24.75
N VAL A 280 -1.58 -12.24 -24.20
CA VAL A 280 -2.93 -11.68 -24.17
C VAL A 280 -3.13 -10.95 -22.84
N SER A 281 -3.59 -9.71 -22.93
CA SER A 281 -3.95 -8.89 -21.77
C SER A 281 -5.39 -8.42 -21.91
N TYR A 282 -6.19 -8.65 -20.90
CA TYR A 282 -7.57 -8.14 -20.83
C TYR A 282 -7.55 -6.71 -20.30
N THR A 283 -7.30 -5.76 -21.18
CA THR A 283 -7.21 -4.33 -20.84
C THR A 283 -8.50 -3.55 -21.10
N HIS A 284 -9.51 -4.19 -21.69
CA HIS A 284 -10.83 -3.61 -21.92
C HIS A 284 -11.75 -3.86 -20.71
N LEU A 285 -12.70 -2.96 -20.48
CA LEU A 285 -13.78 -3.20 -19.55
C LEU A 285 -14.56 -4.43 -20.00
N THR A 286 -14.42 -5.51 -19.26
CA THR A 286 -15.38 -6.60 -19.32
C THR A 286 -16.58 -6.18 -18.50
N LEU A 287 -17.77 -6.38 -18.99
CA LEU A 287 -18.97 -6.35 -18.15
C LEU A 287 -18.72 -7.28 -16.96
N PRO A 288 -18.96 -6.83 -15.72
CA PRO A 288 -18.71 -7.66 -14.56
C PRO A 288 -19.57 -8.91 -14.69
N THR A 289 -18.93 -10.03 -14.96
CA THR A 289 -19.59 -11.33 -15.03
C THR A 289 -20.18 -11.76 -13.70
N SER A 290 -19.75 -11.12 -12.60
CA SER A 290 -20.35 -11.28 -11.28
C SER A 290 -21.78 -10.77 -11.18
N ASP A 291 -22.22 -9.90 -12.07
CA ASP A 291 -23.60 -9.42 -12.13
C ASP A 291 -24.48 -10.33 -13.00
N LEU A 292 -23.89 -11.37 -13.57
CA LEU A 292 -24.57 -12.38 -14.37
C LEU A 292 -24.80 -13.69 -13.60
N VAL A 293 -24.50 -13.71 -12.29
CA VAL A 293 -24.73 -14.87 -11.42
C VAL A 293 -25.70 -14.50 -10.32
#